data_f7a525ebf4b46f0baa90087e93cbfcc8
#
_entry.id   f7a525ebf4b46f0baa90087e93cbfcc8
#
_cell.length_a   1.000
_cell.length_b   1.000
_cell.length_c   1.000
_cell.angle_alpha   90.00
_cell.angle_beta   90.00
_cell.angle_gamma   90.00
#
_symmetry.space_group_name_H-M   'P 1'
#
loop_
_entity.id
_entity.type
_entity.pdbx_description
1 polymer ?
#
loop_
_entity_poly.entity_id
_entity_poly.type
_entity_poly.pdbx_seq_one_letter_code
_entity_poly.pdbx_strand_id
1 'polypeptide(L)'
;SHNKALSENEIFKIESIISFEINSNRTTTQKIMPYKSAIKDGALAFFDEKYDDKVRVVNIGTKSMELCGGTHVNNTSEIRLFKIISESSVSAGIRRIEAITADSAFQAYQSIFNETKELSKILNTKSDNLQEKIISLKNNHTVNESQLVSLNKTLAGFMLKSLTPMINTSSNTSLFIEDCQNITSKQIKILSDLVKSKFNNSISIFTIVENNKISCYVGVSKLCKHLYNAKQIVEEINKKFSSKGGGSNTFATTIIPGKEPKKVLNYLRELL
;
A
#
# COMPACT_ATOMS: atom_id res chain seq x y z
N SER A 1 -17.62 13.10 29.22
CA SER A 1 -16.82 11.97 28.76
C SER A 1 -17.48 11.32 27.54
N HIS A 2 -16.71 10.90 26.57
CA HIS A 2 -17.20 10.28 25.34
C HIS A 2 -16.39 9.00 25.08
N ASN A 3 -17.08 7.86 25.02
CA ASN A 3 -16.43 6.54 24.98
C ASN A 3 -16.21 6.01 23.55
N LYS A 4 -16.79 6.67 22.52
CA LYS A 4 -16.68 6.26 21.12
C LYS A 4 -15.86 7.27 20.32
N ALA A 5 -15.21 6.80 19.26
CA ALA A 5 -14.70 7.69 18.24
C ALA A 5 -15.84 8.46 17.58
N LEU A 6 -15.61 9.72 17.25
CA LEU A 6 -16.55 10.51 16.47
C LEU A 6 -16.60 9.97 15.03
N SER A 7 -17.80 9.82 14.51
CA SER A 7 -17.99 9.55 13.08
C SER A 7 -17.74 10.81 12.25
N GLU A 8 -17.44 10.65 10.98
CA GLU A 8 -17.27 11.78 10.04
C GLU A 8 -18.50 12.73 10.03
N ASN A 9 -19.69 12.16 10.13
CA ASN A 9 -20.94 12.95 10.22
C ASN A 9 -21.05 13.75 11.51
N GLU A 10 -20.57 13.23 12.63
CA GLU A 10 -20.55 13.94 13.91
C GLU A 10 -19.51 15.06 13.88
N ILE A 11 -18.32 14.80 13.33
CA ILE A 11 -17.29 15.83 13.11
C ILE A 11 -17.84 16.95 12.24
N PHE A 12 -18.47 16.63 11.11
CA PHE A 12 -19.07 17.61 10.23
C PHE A 12 -20.15 18.47 10.93
N LYS A 13 -21.01 17.85 11.75
CA LYS A 13 -22.02 18.56 12.55
C LYS A 13 -21.38 19.51 13.55
N ILE A 14 -20.34 19.06 14.26
CA ILE A 14 -19.61 19.88 15.24
C ILE A 14 -18.98 21.09 14.53
N GLU A 15 -18.29 20.86 13.42
CA GLU A 15 -17.69 21.93 12.62
C GLU A 15 -18.74 22.93 12.11
N SER A 16 -19.90 22.43 11.68
CA SER A 16 -21.00 23.26 11.22
C SER A 16 -21.58 24.15 12.34
N ILE A 17 -21.74 23.60 13.55
CA ILE A 17 -22.21 24.35 14.72
C ILE A 17 -21.18 25.43 15.09
N ILE A 18 -19.90 25.07 15.16
CA ILE A 18 -18.83 26.02 15.49
C ILE A 18 -18.73 27.12 14.44
N SER A 19 -18.80 26.77 13.15
CA SER A 19 -18.79 27.72 12.06
C SER A 19 -19.96 28.71 12.15
N PHE A 20 -21.17 28.23 12.51
CA PHE A 20 -22.32 29.08 12.74
C PHE A 20 -22.10 30.06 13.90
N GLU A 21 -21.54 29.60 15.04
CA GLU A 21 -21.26 30.47 16.19
C GLU A 21 -20.14 31.49 15.89
N ILE A 22 -19.12 31.12 15.12
CA ILE A 22 -18.08 32.04 14.64
C ILE A 22 -18.72 33.16 13.77
N ASN A 23 -19.51 32.75 12.80
CA ASN A 23 -20.16 33.68 11.85
C ASN A 23 -21.26 34.52 12.50
N SER A 24 -21.78 34.14 13.68
CA SER A 24 -22.76 34.91 14.43
C SER A 24 -22.19 36.17 15.06
N ASN A 25 -20.89 36.44 14.91
CA ASN A 25 -20.23 37.68 15.32
C ASN A 25 -20.52 38.10 16.76
N ARG A 26 -20.40 37.12 17.71
CA ARG A 26 -20.72 37.34 19.11
C ARG A 26 -19.58 38.03 19.84
N THR A 27 -19.93 39.03 20.64
CA THR A 27 -18.95 39.75 21.49
C THR A 27 -18.55 38.86 22.68
N THR A 28 -17.25 38.82 22.96
CA THR A 28 -16.69 38.25 24.19
C THR A 28 -16.59 39.30 25.26
N THR A 29 -17.16 39.04 26.43
CA THR A 29 -17.09 39.95 27.57
C THR A 29 -16.38 39.28 28.76
N GLN A 30 -15.71 40.08 29.56
CA GLN A 30 -14.96 39.60 30.72
C GLN A 30 -15.35 40.35 31.97
N LYS A 31 -15.59 39.65 33.08
CA LYS A 31 -15.95 40.28 34.38
C LYS A 31 -15.23 39.53 35.51
N ILE A 32 -14.77 40.29 36.51
CA ILE A 32 -14.27 39.74 37.77
C ILE A 32 -15.43 39.75 38.75
N MET A 33 -15.75 38.60 39.34
CA MET A 33 -16.86 38.47 40.31
C MET A 33 -16.55 37.39 41.34
N PRO A 34 -17.28 37.34 42.49
CA PRO A 34 -17.12 36.28 43.46
C PRO A 34 -17.39 34.89 42.87
N TYR A 35 -16.54 33.89 43.20
CA TYR A 35 -16.66 32.52 42.68
C TYR A 35 -18.08 31.95 42.86
N LYS A 36 -18.65 32.09 44.06
CA LYS A 36 -20.02 31.58 44.35
C LYS A 36 -21.09 32.21 43.43
N SER A 37 -20.93 33.47 43.12
CA SER A 37 -21.84 34.17 42.18
C SER A 37 -21.66 33.67 40.74
N ALA A 38 -20.42 33.48 40.29
CA ALA A 38 -20.13 32.97 38.96
C ALA A 38 -20.75 31.58 38.73
N ILE A 39 -20.60 30.66 39.69
CA ILE A 39 -21.20 29.32 39.58
C ILE A 39 -22.72 29.38 39.62
N LYS A 40 -23.31 30.25 40.46
CA LYS A 40 -24.77 30.45 40.54
C LYS A 40 -25.32 30.98 39.19
N ASP A 41 -24.56 31.81 38.52
CA ASP A 41 -24.93 32.38 37.22
C ASP A 41 -24.68 31.39 36.05
N GLY A 42 -24.16 30.18 36.34
CA GLY A 42 -24.00 29.09 35.39
C GLY A 42 -22.61 29.03 34.70
N ALA A 43 -21.58 29.69 35.26
CA ALA A 43 -20.24 29.61 34.74
C ALA A 43 -19.66 28.20 34.91
N LEU A 44 -19.06 27.67 33.86
CA LEU A 44 -18.39 26.36 33.86
C LEU A 44 -17.01 26.47 34.48
N ALA A 45 -16.70 25.59 35.44
CA ALA A 45 -15.40 25.47 36.05
C ALA A 45 -14.81 24.11 35.62
N PHE A 46 -13.84 24.12 34.69
CA PHE A 46 -13.33 22.90 34.07
C PHE A 46 -12.09 22.31 34.74
N PHE A 47 -11.44 23.10 35.60
CA PHE A 47 -10.19 22.70 36.22
C PHE A 47 -10.42 22.42 37.69
N ASP A 48 -9.90 21.31 38.21
CA ASP A 48 -9.85 20.99 39.64
C ASP A 48 -8.93 21.92 40.45
N GLU A 49 -8.74 23.13 39.95
CA GLU A 49 -7.93 24.17 40.58
C GLU A 49 -8.68 24.77 41.76
N LYS A 50 -7.92 25.13 42.81
CA LYS A 50 -8.45 25.96 43.87
C LYS A 50 -8.66 27.37 43.33
N TYR A 51 -9.88 27.67 43.00
CA TYR A 51 -10.25 29.03 42.55
C TYR A 51 -10.18 29.99 43.76
N ASP A 52 -9.69 31.19 43.52
CA ASP A 52 -9.73 32.28 44.46
C ASP A 52 -11.16 32.73 44.76
N ASP A 53 -11.36 33.51 45.83
CA ASP A 53 -12.67 34.10 46.17
C ASP A 53 -13.24 34.96 45.05
N LYS A 54 -12.39 35.54 44.20
CA LYS A 54 -12.75 36.32 43.02
C LYS A 54 -12.17 35.66 41.80
N VAL A 55 -13.02 35.41 40.79
CA VAL A 55 -12.68 34.72 39.53
C VAL A 55 -12.98 35.60 38.32
N ARG A 56 -12.19 35.40 37.28
CA ARG A 56 -12.46 36.00 35.98
C ARG A 56 -13.40 35.12 35.20
N VAL A 57 -14.56 35.66 34.86
CA VAL A 57 -15.60 35.02 34.04
C VAL A 57 -15.54 35.56 32.64
N VAL A 58 -15.44 34.68 31.67
CA VAL A 58 -15.49 35.00 30.24
C VAL A 58 -16.82 34.52 29.67
N ASN A 59 -17.55 35.46 29.02
CA ASN A 59 -18.81 35.16 28.34
C ASN A 59 -18.65 35.32 26.85
N ILE A 60 -19.15 34.36 26.08
CA ILE A 60 -19.19 34.40 24.63
C ILE A 60 -20.67 34.48 24.20
N GLY A 61 -21.14 35.69 23.99
CA GLY A 61 -22.56 35.98 23.79
C GLY A 61 -23.40 35.42 24.91
N THR A 62 -24.44 34.67 24.59
CA THR A 62 -25.34 33.96 25.54
C THR A 62 -25.07 32.43 25.57
N LYS A 63 -24.06 31.94 24.87
CA LYS A 63 -23.87 30.52 24.62
C LYS A 63 -22.85 29.85 25.54
N SER A 64 -21.82 30.56 25.95
CA SER A 64 -20.78 30.03 26.82
C SER A 64 -20.43 31.05 27.92
N MET A 65 -20.30 30.57 29.13
CA MET A 65 -19.81 31.29 30.29
C MET A 65 -18.84 30.36 31.03
N GLU A 66 -17.59 30.80 31.18
CA GLU A 66 -16.59 29.95 31.81
C GLU A 66 -15.62 30.72 32.72
N LEU A 67 -15.05 30.04 33.70
CA LEU A 67 -13.96 30.56 34.51
C LEU A 67 -12.64 30.36 33.73
N CYS A 68 -12.07 31.44 33.25
CA CYS A 68 -10.85 31.33 32.43
C CYS A 68 -9.92 32.53 32.65
N GLY A 69 -8.64 32.21 32.97
CA GLY A 69 -7.55 33.18 33.10
C GLY A 69 -6.85 33.54 31.80
N GLY A 70 -7.10 32.76 30.73
CA GLY A 70 -6.43 32.90 29.46
C GLY A 70 -6.86 34.12 28.63
N THR A 71 -6.16 34.32 27.51
CA THR A 71 -6.52 35.35 26.53
C THR A 71 -7.61 34.84 25.61
N HIS A 72 -8.56 35.72 25.28
CA HIS A 72 -9.67 35.43 24.39
C HIS A 72 -9.78 36.49 23.31
N VAL A 73 -10.33 36.09 22.17
CA VAL A 73 -10.73 37.02 21.10
C VAL A 73 -11.83 37.95 21.61
N ASN A 74 -11.93 39.16 21.08
CA ASN A 74 -12.99 40.11 21.45
C ASN A 74 -14.32 39.78 20.77
N ASN A 75 -14.24 39.04 19.67
CA ASN A 75 -15.40 38.64 18.88
C ASN A 75 -15.18 37.29 18.26
N THR A 76 -16.22 36.44 18.19
CA THR A 76 -16.12 35.10 17.62
C THR A 76 -15.69 35.12 16.15
N SER A 77 -16.01 36.13 15.39
CA SER A 77 -15.62 36.29 13.98
C SER A 77 -14.10 36.39 13.77
N GLU A 78 -13.32 36.76 14.81
CA GLU A 78 -11.86 36.81 14.74
C GLU A 78 -11.24 35.43 14.60
N ILE A 79 -11.96 34.35 15.01
CA ILE A 79 -11.53 32.95 14.86
C ILE A 79 -11.50 32.55 13.38
N ARG A 80 -12.34 33.14 12.55
CA ARG A 80 -12.45 32.88 11.09
C ARG A 80 -12.83 31.44 10.78
N LEU A 81 -11.91 30.66 10.18
CA LEU A 81 -12.08 29.25 9.86
C LEU A 81 -11.79 28.37 11.09
N PHE A 82 -12.52 27.29 11.20
CA PHE A 82 -12.28 26.23 12.18
C PHE A 82 -12.30 24.87 11.48
N LYS A 83 -11.31 24.03 11.74
CA LYS A 83 -11.25 22.68 11.20
C LYS A 83 -10.70 21.71 12.22
N ILE A 84 -11.41 20.60 12.46
CA ILE A 84 -10.90 19.47 13.24
C ILE A 84 -9.93 18.69 12.34
N ILE A 85 -8.71 18.48 12.81
CA ILE A 85 -7.67 17.74 12.08
C ILE A 85 -7.48 16.33 12.60
N SER A 86 -7.74 16.10 13.90
CA SER A 86 -7.66 14.76 14.49
C SER A 86 -8.59 14.59 15.68
N GLU A 87 -8.98 13.36 15.92
CA GLU A 87 -9.70 12.92 17.10
C GLU A 87 -9.12 11.56 17.51
N SER A 88 -8.65 11.45 18.75
CA SER A 88 -7.95 10.27 19.25
C SER A 88 -8.29 9.95 20.70
N SER A 89 -8.09 8.69 21.10
CA SER A 89 -8.20 8.29 22.50
C SER A 89 -6.87 8.60 23.22
N VAL A 90 -6.98 9.21 24.40
CA VAL A 90 -5.82 9.46 25.28
C VAL A 90 -5.75 8.44 26.40
N SER A 91 -6.93 8.10 26.97
CA SER A 91 -7.08 7.06 28.00
C SER A 91 -8.53 6.57 28.03
N ALA A 92 -8.84 5.62 28.89
CA ALA A 92 -10.20 5.10 29.01
C ALA A 92 -11.20 6.23 29.33
N GLY A 93 -12.15 6.45 28.41
CA GLY A 93 -13.17 7.49 28.53
C GLY A 93 -12.72 8.92 28.27
N ILE A 94 -11.44 9.15 27.90
CA ILE A 94 -10.89 10.49 27.58
C ILE A 94 -10.47 10.51 26.11
N ARG A 95 -11.03 11.47 25.39
CA ARG A 95 -10.71 11.69 23.96
C ARG A 95 -10.12 13.09 23.76
N ARG A 96 -9.18 13.18 22.82
CA ARG A 96 -8.55 14.42 22.42
C ARG A 96 -9.03 14.81 21.04
N ILE A 97 -9.46 16.05 20.88
CA ILE A 97 -9.76 16.67 19.59
C ILE A 97 -8.68 17.72 19.35
N GLU A 98 -8.06 17.68 18.18
CA GLU A 98 -7.14 18.70 17.70
C GLU A 98 -7.80 19.45 16.56
N ALA A 99 -7.78 20.77 16.66
CA ALA A 99 -8.39 21.66 15.67
C ALA A 99 -7.45 22.82 15.35
N ILE A 100 -7.60 23.36 14.16
CA ILE A 100 -6.90 24.54 13.68
C ILE A 100 -7.89 25.63 13.33
N THR A 101 -7.44 26.88 13.47
CA THR A 101 -8.27 28.07 13.20
C THR A 101 -7.51 29.09 12.37
N ALA A 102 -8.21 30.11 11.90
CA ALA A 102 -7.68 31.29 11.22
C ALA A 102 -6.68 30.94 10.09
N ASP A 103 -5.47 31.47 10.15
CA ASP A 103 -4.47 31.34 9.09
C ASP A 103 -3.98 29.89 8.94
N SER A 104 -3.87 29.14 10.04
CA SER A 104 -3.50 27.71 9.97
C SER A 104 -4.55 26.89 9.23
N ALA A 105 -5.83 27.14 9.48
CA ALA A 105 -6.93 26.49 8.77
C ALA A 105 -6.96 26.88 7.28
N PHE A 106 -6.70 28.15 6.98
CA PHE A 106 -6.61 28.64 5.60
C PHE A 106 -5.44 27.99 4.85
N GLN A 107 -4.26 27.92 5.47
CA GLN A 107 -3.09 27.28 4.87
C GLN A 107 -3.32 25.79 4.59
N ALA A 108 -3.94 25.08 5.54
CA ALA A 108 -4.29 23.67 5.35
C ALA A 108 -5.27 23.48 4.17
N TYR A 109 -6.28 24.36 4.06
CA TYR A 109 -7.19 24.36 2.91
C TYR A 109 -6.46 24.64 1.59
N GLN A 110 -5.56 25.63 1.55
CA GLN A 110 -4.78 25.94 0.36
C GLN A 110 -3.88 24.78 -0.07
N SER A 111 -3.28 24.08 0.89
CA SER A 111 -2.46 22.89 0.60
C SER A 111 -3.29 21.80 -0.09
N ILE A 112 -4.43 21.45 0.49
CA ILE A 112 -5.33 20.42 -0.08
C ILE A 112 -5.82 20.84 -1.47
N PHE A 113 -6.17 22.11 -1.65
CA PHE A 113 -6.61 22.62 -2.93
C PHE A 113 -5.53 22.52 -4.00
N ASN A 114 -4.28 22.88 -3.66
CA ASN A 114 -3.16 22.79 -4.57
C ASN A 114 -2.81 21.32 -4.90
N GLU A 115 -2.82 20.43 -3.92
CA GLU A 115 -2.62 18.99 -4.14
C GLU A 115 -3.68 18.42 -5.08
N THR A 116 -4.95 18.76 -4.87
CA THR A 116 -6.06 18.34 -5.74
C THR A 116 -5.86 18.84 -7.17
N LYS A 117 -5.41 20.10 -7.33
CA LYS A 117 -5.11 20.69 -8.63
C LYS A 117 -3.93 19.99 -9.33
N GLU A 118 -2.87 19.66 -8.61
CA GLU A 118 -1.74 18.92 -9.16
C GLU A 118 -2.13 17.49 -9.55
N LEU A 119 -2.91 16.79 -8.74
CA LEU A 119 -3.45 15.47 -9.09
C LEU A 119 -4.31 15.54 -10.36
N SER A 120 -5.13 16.59 -10.50
CA SER A 120 -5.94 16.81 -11.71
C SER A 120 -5.09 16.97 -12.96
N LYS A 121 -3.95 17.68 -12.86
CA LYS A 121 -2.99 17.82 -13.97
C LYS A 121 -2.32 16.49 -14.31
N ILE A 122 -1.80 15.76 -13.31
CA ILE A 122 -1.14 14.46 -13.51
C ILE A 122 -2.08 13.48 -14.20
N LEU A 123 -3.34 13.44 -13.78
CA LEU A 123 -4.34 12.52 -14.32
C LEU A 123 -5.06 13.07 -15.58
N ASN A 124 -4.71 14.26 -16.02
CA ASN A 124 -5.33 14.97 -17.15
C ASN A 124 -6.87 14.93 -17.08
N THR A 125 -7.42 15.39 -15.95
CA THR A 125 -8.86 15.39 -15.68
C THR A 125 -9.25 16.59 -14.82
N LYS A 126 -10.55 16.90 -14.72
CA LYS A 126 -11.06 17.92 -13.79
C LYS A 126 -11.09 17.36 -12.36
N SER A 127 -11.02 18.26 -11.37
CA SER A 127 -11.05 17.88 -9.95
C SER A 127 -12.28 17.04 -9.58
N ASP A 128 -13.43 17.37 -10.13
CA ASP A 128 -14.70 16.68 -9.87
C ASP A 128 -14.70 15.23 -10.39
N ASN A 129 -13.88 14.94 -11.39
CA ASN A 129 -13.81 13.61 -12.04
C ASN A 129 -12.60 12.79 -11.56
N LEU A 130 -11.85 13.26 -10.58
CA LEU A 130 -10.63 12.59 -10.08
C LEU A 130 -10.91 11.16 -9.59
N GLN A 131 -11.97 11.02 -8.80
CA GLN A 131 -12.34 9.72 -8.23
C GLN A 131 -12.66 8.70 -9.33
N GLU A 132 -13.48 9.09 -10.32
CA GLU A 132 -13.85 8.22 -11.45
C GLU A 132 -12.61 7.85 -12.27
N LYS A 133 -11.70 8.80 -12.51
CA LYS A 133 -10.46 8.57 -13.24
C LYS A 133 -9.55 7.56 -12.52
N ILE A 134 -9.40 7.68 -11.21
CA ILE A 134 -8.60 6.76 -10.39
C ILE A 134 -9.21 5.34 -10.42
N ILE A 135 -10.54 5.24 -10.27
CA ILE A 135 -11.24 3.95 -10.36
C ILE A 135 -11.05 3.31 -11.74
N SER A 136 -11.19 4.09 -12.81
CA SER A 136 -10.98 3.63 -14.18
C SER A 136 -9.54 3.13 -14.39
N LEU A 137 -8.53 3.87 -13.92
CA LEU A 137 -7.13 3.45 -14.00
C LEU A 137 -6.87 2.14 -13.25
N LYS A 138 -7.43 1.99 -12.06
CA LYS A 138 -7.33 0.77 -11.26
C LYS A 138 -7.95 -0.42 -12.00
N ASN A 139 -9.14 -0.25 -12.57
CA ASN A 139 -9.82 -1.31 -13.32
C ASN A 139 -9.04 -1.69 -14.59
N ASN A 140 -8.56 -0.71 -15.34
CA ASN A 140 -7.73 -0.93 -16.53
C ASN A 140 -6.43 -1.67 -16.19
N HIS A 141 -5.80 -1.34 -15.06
CA HIS A 141 -4.62 -2.05 -14.59
C HIS A 141 -4.91 -3.53 -14.34
N THR A 142 -6.02 -3.85 -13.64
CA THR A 142 -6.44 -5.23 -13.37
C THR A 142 -6.73 -6.00 -14.66
N VAL A 143 -7.41 -5.36 -15.62
CA VAL A 143 -7.70 -5.97 -16.94
C VAL A 143 -6.40 -6.24 -17.71
N ASN A 144 -5.48 -5.27 -17.75
CA ASN A 144 -4.20 -5.42 -18.44
C ASN A 144 -3.35 -6.54 -17.81
N GLU A 145 -3.32 -6.67 -16.48
CA GLU A 145 -2.63 -7.78 -15.82
C GLU A 145 -3.21 -9.14 -16.21
N SER A 146 -4.54 -9.28 -16.25
CA SER A 146 -5.20 -10.52 -16.68
C SER A 146 -4.90 -10.85 -18.14
N GLN A 147 -4.89 -9.85 -19.02
CA GLN A 147 -4.52 -10.01 -20.44
C GLN A 147 -3.06 -10.44 -20.60
N LEU A 148 -2.14 -9.84 -19.84
CA LEU A 148 -0.74 -10.24 -19.84
C LEU A 148 -0.55 -11.69 -19.40
N VAL A 149 -1.28 -12.15 -18.38
CA VAL A 149 -1.24 -13.56 -17.95
C VAL A 149 -1.75 -14.48 -19.08
N SER A 150 -2.85 -14.11 -19.73
CA SER A 150 -3.41 -14.89 -20.86
C SER A 150 -2.44 -14.95 -22.05
N LEU A 151 -1.88 -13.82 -22.45
CA LEU A 151 -0.89 -13.75 -23.54
C LEU A 151 0.35 -14.57 -23.22
N ASN A 152 0.86 -14.52 -22.00
CA ASN A 152 2.00 -15.33 -21.57
C ASN A 152 1.70 -16.83 -21.65
N LYS A 153 0.49 -17.26 -21.28
CA LYS A 153 0.07 -18.67 -21.42
C LYS A 153 0.00 -19.08 -22.90
N THR A 154 -0.57 -18.24 -23.76
CA THR A 154 -0.66 -18.51 -25.20
C THR A 154 0.73 -18.61 -25.82
N LEU A 155 1.62 -17.68 -25.49
CA LEU A 155 3.01 -17.70 -25.98
C LEU A 155 3.75 -18.96 -25.52
N ALA A 156 3.67 -19.31 -24.24
CA ALA A 156 4.26 -20.54 -23.73
C ALA A 156 3.66 -21.81 -24.40
N GLY A 157 2.38 -21.79 -24.76
CA GLY A 157 1.72 -22.85 -25.54
C GLY A 157 2.29 -23.00 -26.97
N PHE A 158 2.59 -21.89 -27.64
CA PHE A 158 3.28 -21.92 -28.94
C PHE A 158 4.71 -22.44 -28.81
N MET A 159 5.46 -21.97 -27.82
CA MET A 159 6.81 -22.44 -27.56
C MET A 159 6.83 -23.93 -27.26
N LEU A 160 5.90 -24.46 -26.47
CA LEU A 160 5.79 -25.88 -26.20
C LEU A 160 5.64 -26.74 -27.45
N LYS A 161 4.98 -26.22 -28.50
CA LYS A 161 4.83 -26.93 -29.77
C LYS A 161 6.13 -27.03 -30.57
N SER A 162 7.05 -26.08 -30.40
CA SER A 162 8.36 -26.06 -31.08
C SER A 162 9.45 -26.82 -30.32
N LEU A 163 9.20 -27.19 -29.05
CA LEU A 163 10.16 -27.96 -28.26
C LEU A 163 10.22 -29.41 -28.72
N THR A 164 11.42 -29.90 -28.97
CA THR A 164 11.69 -31.30 -29.27
C THR A 164 12.34 -31.96 -28.05
N PRO A 165 11.71 -33.00 -27.47
CA PRO A 165 12.30 -33.69 -26.35
C PRO A 165 13.47 -34.60 -26.78
N MET A 166 14.52 -34.61 -25.99
CA MET A 166 15.50 -35.71 -26.00
C MET A 166 14.99 -36.80 -25.08
N ILE A 167 15.05 -38.04 -25.49
CA ILE A 167 14.58 -39.17 -24.67
C ILE A 167 15.80 -39.84 -24.03
N ASN A 168 15.85 -39.82 -22.69
CA ASN A 168 16.78 -40.62 -21.97
C ASN A 168 16.25 -42.08 -21.97
N THR A 169 16.91 -42.96 -22.72
CA THR A 169 16.48 -44.36 -22.94
C THR A 169 16.52 -45.18 -21.67
N SER A 170 17.46 -44.91 -20.76
CA SER A 170 17.62 -45.65 -19.50
C SER A 170 16.47 -45.39 -18.51
N SER A 171 15.96 -44.16 -18.44
CA SER A 171 14.91 -43.78 -17.51
C SER A 171 13.55 -43.53 -18.18
N ASN A 172 13.46 -43.63 -19.50
CA ASN A 172 12.28 -43.28 -20.31
C ASN A 172 11.74 -41.90 -19.97
N THR A 173 12.66 -40.92 -19.76
CA THR A 173 12.35 -39.54 -19.37
C THR A 173 12.55 -38.63 -20.54
N SER A 174 11.56 -37.75 -20.80
CA SER A 174 11.63 -36.69 -21.83
C SER A 174 12.38 -35.48 -21.29
N LEU A 175 13.53 -35.18 -21.87
CA LEU A 175 14.38 -34.05 -21.50
C LEU A 175 14.14 -32.87 -22.46
N PHE A 176 13.75 -31.73 -21.93
CA PHE A 176 13.61 -30.47 -22.67
C PHE A 176 14.71 -29.50 -22.21
N ILE A 177 15.77 -29.36 -23.01
CA ILE A 177 16.97 -28.60 -22.67
C ILE A 177 17.20 -27.52 -23.74
N GLU A 178 16.79 -26.28 -23.47
CA GLU A 178 16.80 -25.20 -24.45
C GLU A 178 17.29 -23.87 -23.90
N ASP A 179 17.95 -23.10 -24.78
CA ASP A 179 18.25 -21.70 -24.54
C ASP A 179 17.10 -20.85 -25.07
N CYS A 180 16.40 -20.22 -24.15
CA CYS A 180 15.20 -19.46 -24.45
C CYS A 180 15.54 -17.97 -24.51
N GLN A 181 15.62 -17.41 -25.70
CA GLN A 181 15.88 -15.98 -25.89
C GLN A 181 14.56 -15.19 -25.97
N ASN A 182 14.62 -13.90 -25.56
CA ASN A 182 13.50 -12.96 -25.66
C ASN A 182 12.23 -13.36 -24.88
N ILE A 183 12.37 -14.09 -23.80
CA ILE A 183 11.29 -14.45 -22.91
C ILE A 183 11.62 -14.12 -21.45
N THR A 184 10.60 -13.88 -20.65
CA THR A 184 10.74 -13.50 -19.24
C THR A 184 10.76 -14.71 -18.31
N SER A 185 11.29 -14.54 -17.11
CA SER A 185 11.23 -15.55 -16.03
C SER A 185 9.81 -16.07 -15.76
N LYS A 186 8.79 -15.19 -15.87
CA LYS A 186 7.38 -15.59 -15.71
C LYS A 186 6.92 -16.53 -16.81
N GLN A 187 7.32 -16.28 -18.05
CA GLN A 187 6.99 -17.11 -19.21
C GLN A 187 7.68 -18.47 -19.13
N ILE A 188 8.95 -18.52 -18.72
CA ILE A 188 9.69 -19.76 -18.47
C ILE A 188 8.98 -20.65 -17.44
N LYS A 189 8.53 -20.06 -16.34
CA LYS A 189 7.80 -20.83 -15.32
C LYS A 189 6.52 -21.44 -15.87
N ILE A 190 5.75 -20.67 -16.63
CA ILE A 190 4.54 -21.16 -17.31
C ILE A 190 4.89 -22.29 -18.31
N LEU A 191 5.95 -22.10 -19.10
CA LEU A 191 6.41 -23.13 -20.06
C LEU A 191 6.83 -24.41 -19.34
N SER A 192 7.60 -24.32 -18.27
CA SER A 192 7.98 -25.47 -17.44
C SER A 192 6.76 -26.19 -16.85
N ASP A 193 5.77 -25.43 -16.37
CA ASP A 193 4.51 -26.01 -15.85
C ASP A 193 3.69 -26.71 -16.96
N LEU A 194 3.67 -26.15 -18.17
CA LEU A 194 3.04 -26.78 -19.34
C LEU A 194 3.77 -28.06 -19.77
N VAL A 195 5.10 -28.06 -19.78
CA VAL A 195 5.89 -29.28 -20.04
C VAL A 195 5.54 -30.37 -19.03
N LYS A 196 5.55 -30.03 -17.74
CA LYS A 196 5.23 -30.99 -16.66
C LYS A 196 3.80 -31.53 -16.74
N SER A 197 2.84 -30.73 -17.23
CA SER A 197 1.45 -31.15 -17.35
C SER A 197 1.20 -31.99 -18.60
N LYS A 198 1.89 -31.70 -19.69
CA LYS A 198 1.74 -32.43 -20.96
C LYS A 198 2.56 -33.70 -21.01
N PHE A 199 3.75 -33.69 -20.39
CA PHE A 199 4.68 -34.82 -20.38
C PHE A 199 4.89 -35.29 -18.94
N ASN A 200 4.13 -36.31 -18.53
CA ASN A 200 4.11 -36.78 -17.15
C ASN A 200 5.47 -37.27 -16.63
N ASN A 201 6.35 -37.76 -17.52
CA ASN A 201 7.71 -38.18 -17.20
C ASN A 201 8.71 -37.27 -17.91
N SER A 202 8.95 -36.08 -17.37
CA SER A 202 9.75 -35.05 -18.04
C SER A 202 10.59 -34.21 -17.08
N ILE A 203 11.72 -33.73 -17.61
CA ILE A 203 12.55 -32.70 -17.03
C ILE A 203 12.65 -31.56 -18.03
N SER A 204 12.45 -30.32 -17.58
CA SER A 204 12.64 -29.11 -18.37
C SER A 204 13.79 -28.30 -17.80
N ILE A 205 14.72 -27.93 -18.66
CA ILE A 205 15.86 -27.06 -18.33
C ILE A 205 15.88 -25.94 -19.36
N PHE A 206 15.62 -24.74 -18.88
CA PHE A 206 15.57 -23.55 -19.71
C PHE A 206 16.56 -22.52 -19.22
N THR A 207 17.31 -21.91 -20.14
CA THR A 207 18.20 -20.79 -19.82
C THR A 207 17.72 -19.52 -20.50
N ILE A 208 17.94 -18.38 -19.85
CA ILE A 208 17.85 -17.04 -20.43
C ILE A 208 19.11 -16.26 -20.08
N VAL A 209 19.55 -15.40 -20.99
CA VAL A 209 20.71 -14.53 -20.77
C VAL A 209 20.24 -13.09 -20.62
N GLU A 210 20.46 -12.52 -19.43
CA GLU A 210 20.15 -11.12 -19.14
C GLU A 210 21.31 -10.47 -18.38
N ASN A 211 21.69 -9.27 -18.73
CA ASN A 211 22.72 -8.49 -18.02
C ASN A 211 24.01 -9.26 -17.70
N ASN A 212 24.55 -10.01 -18.68
CA ASN A 212 25.76 -10.85 -18.53
C ASN A 212 25.62 -11.97 -17.49
N LYS A 213 24.41 -12.41 -17.23
CA LYS A 213 24.12 -13.52 -16.33
C LYS A 213 23.20 -14.52 -17.04
N ILE A 214 23.38 -15.79 -16.75
CA ILE A 214 22.54 -16.86 -17.26
C ILE A 214 21.62 -17.29 -16.12
N SER A 215 20.33 -17.07 -16.28
CA SER A 215 19.32 -17.64 -15.37
C SER A 215 18.92 -19.01 -15.90
N CYS A 216 19.14 -20.04 -15.09
CA CYS A 216 18.80 -21.42 -15.42
C CYS A 216 17.59 -21.87 -14.55
N TYR A 217 16.61 -22.47 -15.19
CA TYR A 217 15.35 -22.92 -14.60
C TYR A 217 15.22 -24.43 -14.82
N VAL A 218 15.08 -25.17 -13.74
CA VAL A 218 14.96 -26.63 -13.75
C VAL A 218 13.57 -27.01 -13.25
N GLY A 219 12.79 -27.70 -14.07
CA GLY A 219 11.47 -28.25 -13.72
C GLY A 219 11.47 -29.77 -13.82
N VAL A 220 10.95 -30.45 -12.81
CA VAL A 220 10.82 -31.91 -12.76
C VAL A 220 9.36 -32.28 -12.56
N SER A 221 8.84 -33.14 -13.43
CA SER A 221 7.45 -33.62 -13.34
C SER A 221 7.21 -34.52 -12.15
N LYS A 222 5.94 -34.73 -11.77
CA LYS A 222 5.61 -35.50 -10.57
C LYS A 222 6.08 -36.95 -10.63
N LEU A 223 6.05 -37.60 -11.79
CA LEU A 223 6.46 -38.99 -11.95
C LEU A 223 7.99 -39.17 -11.92
N CYS A 224 8.75 -38.13 -12.27
CA CYS A 224 10.21 -38.15 -12.22
C CYS A 224 10.82 -37.93 -10.82
N LYS A 225 10.02 -37.53 -9.83
CA LYS A 225 10.52 -37.09 -8.51
C LYS A 225 11.36 -38.13 -7.76
N HIS A 226 11.15 -39.41 -8.00
CA HIS A 226 11.90 -40.50 -7.38
C HIS A 226 13.26 -40.73 -8.04
N LEU A 227 13.43 -40.28 -9.30
CA LEU A 227 14.69 -40.40 -10.05
C LEU A 227 15.48 -39.10 -10.07
N TYR A 228 14.75 -37.95 -10.15
CA TYR A 228 15.37 -36.66 -10.34
C TYR A 228 14.76 -35.62 -9.38
N ASN A 229 15.62 -34.71 -8.92
CA ASN A 229 15.25 -33.63 -8.01
C ASN A 229 15.79 -32.29 -8.54
N ALA A 230 14.89 -31.34 -8.84
CA ALA A 230 15.27 -30.06 -9.41
C ALA A 230 16.27 -29.30 -8.52
N LYS A 231 16.11 -29.38 -7.19
CA LYS A 231 17.03 -28.74 -6.24
C LYS A 231 18.43 -29.33 -6.33
N GLN A 232 18.55 -30.67 -6.38
CA GLN A 232 19.85 -31.34 -6.51
C GLN A 232 20.53 -31.04 -7.83
N ILE A 233 19.79 -31.01 -8.95
CA ILE A 233 20.32 -30.59 -10.27
C ILE A 233 20.90 -29.17 -10.18
N VAL A 234 20.17 -28.24 -9.55
CA VAL A 234 20.65 -26.87 -9.34
C VAL A 234 21.87 -26.83 -8.42
N GLU A 235 21.95 -27.66 -7.40
CA GLU A 235 23.14 -27.77 -6.53
C GLU A 235 24.37 -28.23 -7.30
N GLU A 236 24.25 -29.18 -8.23
CA GLU A 236 25.34 -29.60 -9.12
C GLU A 236 25.77 -28.49 -10.08
N ILE A 237 24.81 -27.74 -10.66
CA ILE A 237 25.11 -26.54 -11.46
C ILE A 237 25.88 -25.51 -10.62
N ASN A 238 25.42 -25.27 -9.38
CA ASN A 238 26.05 -24.30 -8.48
C ASN A 238 27.49 -24.66 -8.16
N LYS A 239 27.79 -25.94 -7.93
CA LYS A 239 29.15 -26.44 -7.70
C LYS A 239 30.02 -26.25 -8.95
N LYS A 240 29.51 -26.63 -10.14
CA LYS A 240 30.27 -26.58 -11.40
C LYS A 240 30.57 -25.18 -11.87
N PHE A 241 29.63 -24.27 -11.75
CA PHE A 241 29.71 -22.92 -12.30
C PHE A 241 29.85 -21.82 -11.25
N SER A 242 30.13 -22.18 -10.00
CA SER A 242 30.25 -21.22 -8.86
C SER A 242 29.05 -20.27 -8.78
N SER A 243 27.86 -20.79 -9.02
CA SER A 243 26.60 -20.03 -9.06
C SER A 243 25.85 -20.13 -7.75
N LYS A 244 24.76 -19.33 -7.64
CA LYS A 244 23.89 -19.33 -6.46
C LYS A 244 22.45 -19.50 -6.88
N GLY A 245 21.78 -20.48 -6.33
CA GLY A 245 20.38 -20.75 -6.60
C GLY A 245 19.82 -21.80 -5.66
N GLY A 246 18.54 -22.12 -5.83
CA GLY A 246 17.81 -23.09 -5.04
C GLY A 246 16.37 -23.20 -5.48
N GLY A 247 15.55 -23.90 -4.73
CA GLY A 247 14.13 -24.10 -5.02
C GLY A 247 13.57 -25.35 -4.36
N SER A 248 12.46 -25.82 -4.90
CA SER A 248 11.81 -27.05 -4.47
C SER A 248 12.31 -28.27 -5.27
N ASN A 249 11.90 -29.47 -4.87
CA ASN A 249 12.21 -30.69 -5.60
C ASN A 249 11.62 -30.75 -7.01
N THR A 250 10.62 -29.91 -7.30
CA THR A 250 9.93 -29.89 -8.61
C THR A 250 10.21 -28.67 -9.46
N PHE A 251 10.80 -27.62 -8.87
CA PHE A 251 11.19 -26.42 -9.59
C PHE A 251 12.27 -25.67 -8.82
N ALA A 252 13.40 -25.50 -9.44
CA ALA A 252 14.54 -24.78 -8.86
C ALA A 252 15.18 -23.87 -9.91
N THR A 253 15.89 -22.84 -9.44
CA THR A 253 16.53 -21.84 -10.32
C THR A 253 17.92 -21.51 -9.80
N THR A 254 18.83 -21.16 -10.73
CA THR A 254 20.14 -20.62 -10.38
C THR A 254 20.56 -19.51 -11.34
N ILE A 255 21.40 -18.62 -10.85
CA ILE A 255 21.97 -17.52 -11.65
C ILE A 255 23.47 -17.75 -11.78
N ILE A 256 23.91 -17.98 -13.01
CA ILE A 256 25.29 -18.31 -13.37
C ILE A 256 25.95 -17.07 -13.98
N PRO A 257 27.14 -16.65 -13.52
CA PRO A 257 27.89 -15.58 -14.17
C PRO A 257 28.33 -16.00 -15.59
N GLY A 258 28.14 -15.11 -16.57
CA GLY A 258 28.58 -15.32 -17.95
C GLY A 258 27.49 -15.13 -18.99
N LYS A 259 27.87 -15.36 -20.27
CA LYS A 259 27.03 -15.15 -21.45
C LYS A 259 26.86 -16.36 -22.35
N GLU A 260 27.46 -17.48 -21.98
CA GLU A 260 27.53 -18.67 -22.84
C GLU A 260 26.59 -19.80 -22.30
N PRO A 261 25.29 -19.73 -22.55
CA PRO A 261 24.33 -20.72 -22.06
C PRO A 261 24.62 -22.12 -22.62
N LYS A 262 25.20 -22.21 -23.81
CA LYS A 262 25.55 -23.49 -24.45
C LYS A 262 26.47 -24.35 -23.57
N LYS A 263 27.43 -23.75 -22.85
CA LYS A 263 28.31 -24.51 -21.93
C LYS A 263 27.52 -25.16 -20.81
N VAL A 264 26.54 -24.45 -20.26
CA VAL A 264 25.67 -24.93 -19.19
C VAL A 264 24.77 -26.05 -19.72
N LEU A 265 24.16 -25.84 -20.90
CA LEU A 265 23.25 -26.83 -21.49
C LEU A 265 23.98 -28.10 -21.91
N ASN A 266 25.20 -28.01 -22.45
CA ASN A 266 26.00 -29.20 -22.79
C ASN A 266 26.37 -30.00 -21.53
N TYR A 267 26.82 -29.35 -20.47
CA TYR A 267 27.08 -30.01 -19.19
C TYR A 267 25.84 -30.76 -18.66
N LEU A 268 24.65 -30.14 -18.79
CA LEU A 268 23.40 -30.75 -18.32
C LEU A 268 22.91 -31.92 -19.20
N ARG A 269 23.22 -31.89 -20.49
CA ARG A 269 22.98 -33.04 -21.39
C ARG A 269 23.87 -34.25 -21.07
N GLU A 270 25.08 -34.01 -20.55
CA GLU A 270 25.98 -35.08 -20.11
C GLU A 270 25.62 -35.61 -18.71
N LEU A 271 25.04 -34.75 -17.86
CA LEU A 271 24.67 -35.08 -16.48
C LEU A 271 23.39 -35.92 -16.40
N LEU A 272 22.44 -35.70 -17.30
CA LEU A 272 21.09 -36.28 -17.30
C LEU A 272 20.91 -37.33 -18.40
#